data_fd147f20a3d870a854013241dedd2312
#
_entry.id   fd147f20a3d870a854013241dedd2312
#
_cell.length_a   1.000
_cell.length_b   1.000
_cell.length_c   1.000
_cell.angle_alpha   90.00
_cell.angle_beta   90.00
_cell.angle_gamma   90.00
#
_symmetry.space_group_name_H-M   'P 1'
#
loop_
_entity.id
_entity.type
_entity.pdbx_description
1 polymer ?
#
loop_
_entity_poly.entity_id
_entity_poly.type
_entity_poly.pdbx_seq_one_letter_code
_entity_poly.pdbx_strand_id
1 'polypeptide(L)'
;MTISRFSALAAVLLAASVSACTTIRELPPDPADAELSVEQSEERDYSRKLLEAFLKNDASGFISLLSPEMKEEFGKDKFALSRKVITETLGEPVSFSFVTALEHVAITPYIWKVRFVLKNKEGKEFYSEALFRVLAGHDTKGDVIVVGFNFL
;
A
#
# COMPACT_ATOMS: atom_id res chain seq x y z
N MET A 1 -4.33 -71.56 -14.01
CA MET A 1 -3.91 -70.73 -12.85
C MET A 1 -3.16 -69.54 -13.38
N THR A 2 -3.87 -68.42 -13.56
CA THR A 2 -3.28 -67.16 -14.16
C THR A 2 -3.67 -65.99 -13.26
N ILE A 3 -2.65 -65.48 -12.59
CA ILE A 3 -2.79 -64.36 -11.65
C ILE A 3 -2.66 -63.06 -12.44
N SER A 4 -3.77 -62.31 -12.52
CA SER A 4 -3.82 -60.96 -13.13
C SER A 4 -3.30 -59.94 -12.13
N ARG A 5 -2.25 -59.17 -12.53
CA ARG A 5 -1.71 -58.04 -11.77
C ARG A 5 -2.43 -56.75 -12.21
N PHE A 6 -3.24 -56.19 -11.35
CA PHE A 6 -3.77 -54.85 -11.52
C PHE A 6 -2.70 -53.83 -11.06
N SER A 7 -2.16 -53.09 -11.99
CA SER A 7 -1.34 -51.91 -11.69
C SER A 7 -2.26 -50.71 -11.49
N ALA A 8 -2.33 -50.20 -10.26
CA ALA A 8 -3.00 -48.93 -9.95
C ALA A 8 -2.07 -47.77 -10.30
N LEU A 9 -2.41 -47.02 -11.35
CA LEU A 9 -1.77 -45.75 -11.68
C LEU A 9 -2.37 -44.68 -10.77
N ALA A 10 -1.61 -44.24 -9.76
CA ALA A 10 -1.95 -43.09 -8.97
C ALA A 10 -1.56 -41.82 -9.74
N ALA A 11 -2.56 -41.12 -10.30
CA ALA A 11 -2.38 -39.81 -10.89
C ALA A 11 -2.27 -38.75 -9.79
N VAL A 12 -1.06 -38.27 -9.54
CA VAL A 12 -0.82 -37.14 -8.65
C VAL A 12 -1.16 -35.84 -9.44
N LEU A 13 -2.33 -35.26 -9.16
CA LEU A 13 -2.69 -33.93 -9.62
C LEU A 13 -1.92 -32.88 -8.78
N LEU A 14 -0.82 -32.36 -9.32
CA LEU A 14 -0.18 -31.17 -8.81
C LEU A 14 -1.11 -29.96 -9.14
N ALA A 15 -1.86 -29.50 -8.15
CA ALA A 15 -2.53 -28.22 -8.23
C ALA A 15 -1.49 -27.10 -8.08
N ALA A 16 -1.04 -26.53 -9.21
CA ALA A 16 -0.23 -25.34 -9.23
C ALA A 16 -1.13 -24.16 -8.82
N SER A 17 -1.05 -23.77 -7.55
CA SER A 17 -1.64 -22.51 -7.07
C SER A 17 -0.86 -21.33 -7.68
N VAL A 18 -1.38 -20.78 -8.77
CA VAL A 18 -0.90 -19.54 -9.33
C VAL A 18 -1.34 -18.43 -8.36
N SER A 19 -0.47 -18.04 -7.43
CA SER A 19 -0.61 -16.79 -6.68
C SER A 19 -0.48 -15.64 -7.68
N ALA A 20 -1.60 -15.13 -8.14
CA ALA A 20 -1.65 -13.88 -8.89
C ALA A 20 -1.21 -12.76 -7.94
N CYS A 21 0.08 -12.42 -7.93
CA CYS A 21 0.56 -11.17 -7.35
C CYS A 21 -0.11 -10.05 -8.13
N THR A 22 -1.18 -9.47 -7.59
CA THR A 22 -1.77 -8.25 -8.13
C THR A 22 -0.74 -7.14 -7.95
N THR A 23 -0.08 -6.77 -9.04
CA THR A 23 0.88 -5.67 -9.02
C THR A 23 0.10 -4.37 -8.88
N ILE A 24 0.19 -3.74 -7.72
CA ILE A 24 -0.37 -2.41 -7.48
C ILE A 24 0.44 -1.42 -8.32
N ARG A 25 -0.24 -0.71 -9.23
CA ARG A 25 0.41 0.17 -10.19
C ARG A 25 0.30 1.63 -9.73
N GLU A 26 1.45 2.31 -9.68
CA GLU A 26 1.48 3.77 -9.67
C GLU A 26 1.12 4.30 -11.06
N LEU A 27 0.19 5.24 -11.12
CA LEU A 27 -0.13 5.94 -12.37
C LEU A 27 0.88 7.08 -12.58
N PRO A 28 1.11 7.50 -13.84
CA PRO A 28 2.02 8.60 -14.12
C PRO A 28 1.66 9.83 -13.29
N PRO A 29 2.67 10.60 -12.82
CA PRO A 29 2.42 11.86 -12.11
C PRO A 29 1.70 12.87 -13.02
N ASP A 30 0.93 13.75 -12.40
CA ASP A 30 0.30 14.88 -13.09
C ASP A 30 1.40 15.88 -13.53
N PRO A 31 1.27 16.55 -14.67
CA PRO A 31 2.20 17.61 -15.10
C PRO A 31 2.45 18.72 -14.04
N ALA A 32 1.51 18.94 -13.13
CA ALA A 32 1.68 19.86 -12.00
C ALA A 32 2.80 19.47 -11.01
N ASP A 33 3.27 18.23 -11.04
CA ASP A 33 4.36 17.74 -10.17
C ASP A 33 5.75 18.26 -10.56
N ALA A 34 5.89 18.85 -11.74
CA ALA A 34 7.18 19.29 -12.26
C ALA A 34 7.78 20.51 -11.53
N GLU A 35 7.00 21.18 -10.69
CA GLU A 35 7.40 22.42 -10.01
C GLU A 35 7.78 22.23 -8.53
N LEU A 36 7.77 20.99 -8.00
CA LEU A 36 8.17 20.74 -6.62
C LEU A 36 9.68 21.01 -6.44
N SER A 37 10.05 21.64 -5.31
CA SER A 37 11.45 21.79 -4.92
C SER A 37 12.11 20.40 -4.72
N VAL A 38 13.45 20.34 -4.72
CA VAL A 38 14.19 19.09 -4.48
C VAL A 38 13.79 18.49 -3.12
N GLU A 39 13.71 19.33 -2.09
CA GLU A 39 13.30 18.92 -0.74
C GLU A 39 11.87 18.33 -0.74
N GLN A 40 10.92 19.01 -1.36
CA GLN A 40 9.56 18.49 -1.51
C GLN A 40 9.52 17.19 -2.34
N SER A 41 10.46 17.00 -3.27
CA SER A 41 10.59 15.77 -4.03
C SER A 41 11.05 14.59 -3.16
N GLU A 42 11.99 14.82 -2.23
CA GLU A 42 12.46 13.81 -1.28
C GLU A 42 11.36 13.40 -0.30
N GLU A 43 10.67 14.36 0.31
CA GLU A 43 9.51 14.12 1.16
C GLU A 43 8.39 13.39 0.41
N ARG A 44 8.12 13.78 -0.84
CA ARG A 44 7.13 13.10 -1.68
C ARG A 44 7.50 11.64 -1.89
N ASP A 45 8.74 11.34 -2.23
CA ASP A 45 9.22 9.97 -2.41
C ASP A 45 9.12 9.17 -1.10
N TYR A 46 9.36 9.81 0.03
CA TYR A 46 9.22 9.18 1.34
C TYR A 46 7.76 8.87 1.65
N SER A 47 6.85 9.82 1.37
CA SER A 47 5.40 9.63 1.50
C SER A 47 4.87 8.54 0.57
N ARG A 48 5.41 8.45 -0.67
CA ARG A 48 5.10 7.38 -1.62
C ARG A 48 5.52 6.01 -1.08
N LYS A 49 6.74 5.90 -0.55
CA LYS A 49 7.23 4.64 0.06
C LYS A 49 6.34 4.18 1.22
N LEU A 50 5.87 5.13 2.04
CA LEU A 50 4.94 4.82 3.13
C LEU A 50 3.63 4.23 2.58
N LEU A 51 3.02 4.89 1.59
CA LEU A 51 1.80 4.41 0.95
C LEU A 51 2.03 3.02 0.32
N GLU A 52 3.10 2.84 -0.44
CA GLU A 52 3.41 1.54 -1.04
C GLU A 52 3.54 0.42 0.01
N ALA A 53 4.24 0.68 1.11
CA ALA A 53 4.37 -0.29 2.20
C ALA A 53 3.00 -0.67 2.77
N PHE A 54 2.09 0.32 2.96
CA PHE A 54 0.72 0.07 3.38
C PHE A 54 -0.03 -0.79 2.36
N LEU A 55 0.01 -0.43 1.08
CA LEU A 55 -0.71 -1.14 0.02
C LEU A 55 -0.19 -2.57 -0.20
N LYS A 56 1.12 -2.78 -0.07
CA LYS A 56 1.79 -4.10 -0.18
C LYS A 56 1.69 -4.95 1.09
N ASN A 57 1.03 -4.46 2.14
CA ASN A 57 0.94 -5.11 3.46
C ASN A 57 2.31 -5.34 4.13
N ASP A 58 3.27 -4.44 3.89
CA ASP A 58 4.59 -4.46 4.52
C ASP A 58 4.59 -3.63 5.81
N ALA A 59 4.21 -4.26 6.91
CA ALA A 59 4.17 -3.61 8.22
C ALA A 59 5.54 -3.12 8.68
N SER A 60 6.61 -3.85 8.37
CA SER A 60 7.96 -3.49 8.80
C SER A 60 8.50 -2.29 8.02
N GLY A 61 8.34 -2.30 6.69
CA GLY A 61 8.67 -1.17 5.83
C GLY A 61 7.89 0.08 6.23
N PHE A 62 6.57 -0.06 6.45
CA PHE A 62 5.71 1.05 6.87
C PHE A 62 6.19 1.68 8.19
N ILE A 63 6.36 0.88 9.23
CA ILE A 63 6.76 1.37 10.57
C ILE A 63 8.16 1.99 10.53
N SER A 64 9.08 1.49 9.69
CA SER A 64 10.44 2.03 9.59
C SER A 64 10.48 3.49 9.16
N LEU A 65 9.47 3.94 8.40
CA LEU A 65 9.35 5.29 7.85
C LEU A 65 8.70 6.30 8.80
N LEU A 66 8.10 5.85 9.89
CA LEU A 66 7.45 6.72 10.88
C LEU A 66 8.46 7.45 11.77
N SER A 67 8.07 8.59 12.31
CA SER A 67 8.84 9.27 13.36
C SER A 67 9.00 8.40 14.61
N PRO A 68 10.00 8.65 15.47
CA PRO A 68 10.17 7.89 16.71
C PRO A 68 8.90 7.85 17.56
N GLU A 69 8.23 8.98 17.73
CA GLU A 69 7.01 9.09 18.55
C GLU A 69 5.88 8.25 17.94
N MET A 70 5.71 8.29 16.62
CA MET A 70 4.70 7.47 15.95
C MET A 70 5.01 5.98 16.03
N LYS A 71 6.28 5.57 16.03
CA LYS A 71 6.68 4.16 16.19
C LYS A 71 6.29 3.59 17.53
N GLU A 72 6.32 4.40 18.59
CA GLU A 72 5.86 3.99 19.94
C GLU A 72 4.34 3.74 19.96
N GLU A 73 3.58 4.54 19.22
CA GLU A 73 2.13 4.47 19.22
C GLU A 73 1.56 3.51 18.17
N PHE A 74 2.25 3.35 17.02
CA PHE A 74 1.74 2.62 15.85
C PHE A 74 2.59 1.38 15.53
N GLY A 75 2.30 0.28 16.24
CA GLY A 75 2.95 -1.01 16.02
C GLY A 75 2.29 -1.88 14.97
N LYS A 76 2.83 -3.10 14.80
CA LYS A 76 2.36 -4.08 13.79
C LYS A 76 0.89 -4.46 13.94
N ASP A 77 0.38 -4.54 15.17
CA ASP A 77 -1.03 -4.90 15.41
C ASP A 77 -1.97 -3.80 14.93
N LYS A 78 -1.64 -2.53 15.21
CA LYS A 78 -2.41 -1.38 14.70
C LYS A 78 -2.35 -1.30 13.16
N PHE A 79 -1.18 -1.58 12.58
CA PHE A 79 -1.04 -1.67 11.13
C PHE A 79 -1.97 -2.73 10.53
N ALA A 80 -1.92 -3.96 11.06
CA ALA A 80 -2.74 -5.08 10.59
C ALA A 80 -4.24 -4.77 10.70
N LEU A 81 -4.66 -4.17 11.84
CA LEU A 81 -6.05 -3.77 12.05
C LEU A 81 -6.47 -2.69 11.05
N SER A 82 -5.67 -1.65 10.85
CA SER A 82 -5.94 -0.57 9.90
C SER A 82 -6.05 -1.11 8.47
N ARG A 83 -5.12 -1.98 8.08
CA ARG A 83 -5.13 -2.62 6.75
C ARG A 83 -6.40 -3.45 6.55
N LYS A 84 -6.78 -4.25 7.56
CA LYS A 84 -8.00 -5.06 7.54
C LYS A 84 -9.24 -4.20 7.35
N VAL A 85 -9.41 -3.15 8.16
CA VAL A 85 -10.57 -2.25 8.07
C VAL A 85 -10.68 -1.62 6.68
N ILE A 86 -9.56 -1.13 6.12
CA ILE A 86 -9.55 -0.51 4.79
C ILE A 86 -9.93 -1.52 3.71
N THR A 87 -9.35 -2.73 3.73
CA THR A 87 -9.65 -3.75 2.70
C THR A 87 -11.06 -4.31 2.81
N GLU A 88 -11.59 -4.46 4.02
CA GLU A 88 -12.98 -4.87 4.23
C GLU A 88 -14.00 -3.80 3.76
N THR A 89 -13.63 -2.52 3.87
CA THR A 89 -14.52 -1.40 3.52
C THR A 89 -14.43 -1.01 2.05
N LEU A 90 -13.21 -0.88 1.53
CA LEU A 90 -12.95 -0.33 0.19
C LEU A 90 -12.57 -1.40 -0.84
N GLY A 91 -12.13 -2.57 -0.40
CA GLY A 91 -11.61 -3.64 -1.23
C GLY A 91 -10.08 -3.67 -1.30
N GLU A 92 -9.54 -4.45 -2.23
CA GLU A 92 -8.10 -4.55 -2.44
C GLU A 92 -7.59 -3.36 -3.28
N PRO A 93 -6.45 -2.76 -2.91
CA PRO A 93 -5.88 -1.66 -3.67
C PRO A 93 -5.32 -2.16 -5.01
N VAL A 94 -5.56 -1.41 -6.09
CA VAL A 94 -5.14 -1.78 -7.46
C VAL A 94 -4.24 -0.75 -8.11
N SER A 95 -4.38 0.52 -7.75
CA SER A 95 -3.52 1.60 -8.25
C SER A 95 -3.55 2.81 -7.32
N PHE A 96 -2.55 3.66 -7.45
CA PHE A 96 -2.51 4.95 -6.78
C PHE A 96 -1.87 6.00 -7.67
N SER A 97 -2.13 7.27 -7.39
CA SER A 97 -1.51 8.41 -8.07
C SER A 97 -1.34 9.56 -7.09
N PHE A 98 -0.32 10.36 -7.32
CA PHE A 98 -0.14 11.61 -6.62
C PHE A 98 -1.25 12.60 -7.01
N VAL A 99 -1.73 13.40 -6.05
CA VAL A 99 -2.76 14.42 -6.28
C VAL A 99 -2.16 15.81 -6.09
N THR A 100 -1.59 16.08 -4.93
CA THR A 100 -1.00 17.38 -4.61
C THR A 100 -0.17 17.33 -3.33
N ALA A 101 0.69 18.33 -3.14
CA ALA A 101 1.26 18.68 -1.85
C ALA A 101 0.72 20.07 -1.44
N LEU A 102 0.46 20.25 -0.16
CA LEU A 102 0.03 21.54 0.36
C LEU A 102 1.23 22.19 1.03
N GLU A 103 1.62 23.38 0.53
CA GLU A 103 2.75 24.10 1.11
C GLU A 103 2.52 24.41 2.59
N HIS A 104 3.48 24.02 3.42
CA HIS A 104 3.48 24.30 4.84
C HIS A 104 4.91 24.50 5.35
N VAL A 105 5.07 25.35 6.39
CA VAL A 105 6.41 25.81 6.84
C VAL A 105 7.27 24.69 7.44
N ALA A 106 6.68 23.67 8.06
CA ALA A 106 7.44 22.65 8.78
C ALA A 106 7.03 21.20 8.43
N ILE A 107 5.78 21.00 8.02
CA ILE A 107 5.23 19.69 7.73
C ILE A 107 4.35 19.79 6.50
N THR A 108 4.71 19.12 5.43
CA THR A 108 4.00 19.13 4.15
C THR A 108 3.00 17.98 4.07
N PRO A 109 1.69 18.26 3.90
CA PRO A 109 0.70 17.25 3.57
C PRO A 109 0.83 16.80 2.11
N TYR A 110 1.13 15.54 1.88
CA TYR A 110 1.13 14.89 0.58
C TYR A 110 -0.17 14.10 0.42
N ILE A 111 -0.91 14.35 -0.65
CA ILE A 111 -2.20 13.74 -0.93
C ILE A 111 -2.07 12.78 -2.10
N TRP A 112 -2.48 11.55 -1.87
CA TRP A 112 -2.47 10.45 -2.84
C TRP A 112 -3.89 9.95 -3.05
N LYS A 113 -4.25 9.66 -4.29
CA LYS A 113 -5.48 8.97 -4.62
C LYS A 113 -5.19 7.47 -4.75
N VAL A 114 -5.96 6.66 -4.06
CA VAL A 114 -5.87 5.19 -4.10
C VAL A 114 -7.16 4.65 -4.67
N ARG A 115 -7.04 3.78 -5.66
CA ARG A 115 -8.16 3.05 -6.25
C ARG A 115 -8.18 1.62 -5.73
N PHE A 116 -9.37 1.19 -5.34
CA PHE A 116 -9.64 -0.14 -4.79
C PHE A 116 -10.60 -0.91 -5.67
N VAL A 117 -10.57 -2.24 -5.56
CA VAL A 117 -11.53 -3.14 -6.17
C VAL A 117 -12.14 -4.05 -5.10
N LEU A 118 -13.45 -4.07 -5.04
CA LEU A 118 -14.22 -5.01 -4.22
C LEU A 118 -14.95 -5.98 -5.13
N LYS A 119 -14.80 -7.29 -4.87
CA LYS A 119 -15.54 -8.34 -5.61
C LYS A 119 -16.69 -8.85 -4.77
N ASN A 120 -17.90 -8.89 -5.34
CA ASN A 120 -19.04 -9.52 -4.68
C ASN A 120 -18.95 -11.05 -4.80
N LYS A 121 -19.92 -11.74 -4.18
CA LYS A 121 -19.99 -13.22 -4.20
C LYS A 121 -20.15 -13.81 -5.60
N GLU A 122 -20.62 -13.04 -6.55
CA GLU A 122 -20.84 -13.41 -7.95
C GLU A 122 -19.62 -13.10 -8.83
N GLY A 123 -18.53 -12.57 -8.24
CA GLY A 123 -17.32 -12.19 -8.94
C GLY A 123 -17.38 -10.83 -9.65
N LYS A 124 -18.48 -10.08 -9.51
CA LYS A 124 -18.60 -8.73 -10.10
C LYS A 124 -17.70 -7.74 -9.33
N GLU A 125 -16.96 -6.96 -10.08
CA GLU A 125 -16.04 -5.95 -9.56
C GLU A 125 -16.71 -4.59 -9.39
N PHE A 126 -16.44 -3.97 -8.25
CA PHE A 126 -16.83 -2.59 -7.93
C PHE A 126 -15.57 -1.82 -7.59
N TYR A 127 -15.45 -0.62 -8.15
CA TYR A 127 -14.30 0.24 -7.91
C TYR A 127 -14.69 1.37 -6.96
N SER A 128 -13.78 1.66 -6.03
CA SER A 128 -13.87 2.81 -5.13
C SER A 128 -12.55 3.56 -5.14
N GLU A 129 -12.58 4.82 -4.73
CA GLU A 129 -11.40 5.66 -4.59
C GLU A 129 -11.42 6.31 -3.21
N ALA A 130 -10.25 6.45 -2.61
CA ALA A 130 -10.06 7.20 -1.38
C ALA A 130 -8.79 8.06 -1.47
N LEU A 131 -8.74 9.12 -0.71
CA LEU A 131 -7.54 9.93 -0.59
C LEU A 131 -6.74 9.43 0.64
N PHE A 132 -5.44 9.29 0.45
CA PHE A 132 -4.49 8.99 1.51
C PHE A 132 -3.59 10.20 1.73
N ARG A 133 -3.61 10.74 2.93
CA ARG A 133 -2.79 11.87 3.33
C ARG A 133 -1.60 11.38 4.14
N VAL A 134 -0.41 11.88 3.81
CA VAL A 134 0.82 11.71 4.59
C VAL A 134 1.33 13.08 5.00
N LEU A 135 1.66 13.25 6.27
CA LEU A 135 2.30 14.43 6.81
C LEU A 135 3.79 14.13 6.95
N ALA A 136 4.60 14.70 6.07
CA ALA A 136 6.05 14.54 6.07
C ALA A 136 6.75 15.86 6.39
N GLY A 137 7.93 15.78 6.95
CA GLY A 137 8.78 16.91 7.30
C GLY A 137 10.19 16.40 7.64
N HIS A 138 11.01 17.28 8.20
CA HIS A 138 12.38 16.94 8.59
C HIS A 138 12.53 16.94 10.12
N ASP A 139 13.33 16.02 10.61
CA ASP A 139 13.75 16.04 12.00
C ASP A 139 14.87 17.08 12.26
N THR A 140 15.32 17.18 13.50
CA THR A 140 16.40 18.12 13.88
C THR A 140 17.75 17.82 13.24
N LYS A 141 17.92 16.67 12.59
CA LYS A 141 19.14 16.26 11.88
C LYS A 141 19.00 16.50 10.37
N GLY A 142 17.82 16.85 9.90
CA GLY A 142 17.49 17.03 8.49
C GLY A 142 17.05 15.74 7.80
N ASP A 143 16.80 14.65 8.54
CA ASP A 143 16.25 13.41 7.98
C ASP A 143 14.75 13.53 7.74
N VAL A 144 14.27 13.05 6.60
CA VAL A 144 12.83 13.02 6.31
C VAL A 144 12.10 12.04 7.22
N ILE A 145 11.05 12.51 7.87
CA ILE A 145 10.21 11.70 8.77
C ILE A 145 8.72 11.85 8.44
N VAL A 146 7.95 10.82 8.74
CA VAL A 146 6.48 10.88 8.71
C VAL A 146 5.97 11.07 10.13
N VAL A 147 5.22 12.16 10.32
CA VAL A 147 4.62 12.55 11.61
C VAL A 147 3.12 12.31 11.67
N GLY A 148 2.50 11.89 10.58
CA GLY A 148 1.09 11.55 10.54
C GLY A 148 0.64 11.00 9.19
N PHE A 149 -0.43 10.22 9.21
CA PHE A 149 -1.09 9.71 8.00
C PHE A 149 -2.55 9.34 8.29
N ASN A 150 -3.40 9.41 7.28
CA ASN A 150 -4.77 8.92 7.36
C ASN A 150 -5.41 8.77 5.97
N PHE A 151 -6.42 7.93 5.85
CA PHE A 151 -7.40 8.01 4.76
C PHE A 151 -8.43 9.09 5.07
N LEU A 152 -8.82 9.84 4.01
CA LEU A 152 -9.80 10.92 4.06
C LEU A 152 -11.13 10.47 3.48
#